data_a1534837c4efb55123604e3d10f199f1
#
_entry.id   a1534837c4efb55123604e3d10f199f1
#
_cell.length_a   1.000
_cell.length_b   1.000
_cell.length_c   1.000
_cell.angle_alpha   90.00
_cell.angle_beta   90.00
_cell.angle_gamma   90.00
#
_symmetry.space_group_name_H-M   'P 1'
#
loop_
_entity.id
_entity.type
_entity.pdbx_description
1 polymer ?
#
loop_
_entity_poly.entity_id
_entity_poly.type
_entity_poly.pdbx_seq_one_letter_code
_entity_poly.pdbx_strand_id
1 'polypeptide(L)'
;MVYIGEDPIGNWLKNEDNGYIYKDRVQWIHHFKAIPSVGGNEYLDIFSQDGIEVKVATQKFDKNKHKIIYTKKFGVTKIDGFDPYGVDYDLPKDEYKSIEVTINGKKVDFPKKAYSDLLDPLSAIKVYYDKDSDALYIVTTGGAGAAEYDVCWQIINGIYKDRKVGSF
;
A
#
# COMPACT_ATOMS: atom_id res chain seq x y z
N MET A 1 0.37 -11.47 7.21
CA MET A 1 -0.30 -10.21 7.65
C MET A 1 -1.80 -10.46 7.64
N VAL A 2 -2.52 -9.99 8.65
CA VAL A 2 -3.96 -10.19 8.80
C VAL A 2 -4.59 -8.82 9.01
N TYR A 3 -5.67 -8.53 8.29
CA TYR A 3 -6.49 -7.35 8.55
C TYR A 3 -7.39 -7.62 9.76
N ILE A 4 -7.43 -6.70 10.70
CA ILE A 4 -8.27 -6.78 11.89
C ILE A 4 -9.36 -5.73 11.77
N GLY A 5 -10.61 -6.18 11.73
CA GLY A 5 -11.78 -5.30 11.74
C GLY A 5 -12.04 -4.67 13.12
N GLU A 6 -12.92 -3.68 13.13
CA GLU A 6 -13.17 -2.83 14.30
C GLU A 6 -14.10 -3.42 15.40
N ASP A 7 -14.64 -4.64 15.23
CA ASP A 7 -15.57 -5.24 16.18
C ASP A 7 -14.92 -6.27 17.12
N PRO A 8 -14.18 -5.82 18.17
CA PRO A 8 -13.61 -6.74 19.13
C PRO A 8 -14.70 -7.30 20.04
N ILE A 9 -14.72 -8.61 20.21
CA ILE A 9 -15.51 -9.26 21.28
C ILE A 9 -14.59 -9.49 22.48
N GLY A 10 -14.56 -8.54 23.41
CA GLY A 10 -13.67 -8.57 24.56
C GLY A 10 -12.19 -8.50 24.14
N ASN A 11 -11.45 -9.60 24.34
CA ASN A 11 -10.03 -9.71 23.97
C ASN A 11 -9.80 -10.38 22.60
N TRP A 12 -10.85 -10.68 21.85
CA TRP A 12 -10.79 -11.31 20.54
C TRP A 12 -10.98 -10.28 19.44
N LEU A 13 -10.11 -10.31 18.46
CA LEU A 13 -10.14 -9.44 17.28
C LEU A 13 -10.64 -10.27 16.10
N LYS A 14 -11.66 -9.77 15.41
CA LYS A 14 -12.18 -10.40 14.19
C LYS A 14 -11.22 -10.14 13.04
N ASN A 15 -10.88 -11.16 12.27
CA ASN A 15 -10.07 -11.04 11.07
C ASN A 15 -10.92 -11.00 9.78
N GLU A 16 -10.27 -10.74 8.64
CA GLU A 16 -10.89 -10.66 7.31
C GLU A 16 -11.62 -11.95 6.88
N ASP A 17 -11.20 -13.11 7.40
CA ASP A 17 -11.79 -14.42 7.10
C ASP A 17 -12.95 -14.79 8.05
N ASN A 18 -13.49 -13.83 8.79
CA ASN A 18 -14.49 -14.03 9.86
C ASN A 18 -14.01 -14.92 11.01
N GLY A 19 -12.71 -15.17 11.13
CA GLY A 19 -12.10 -15.83 12.28
C GLY A 19 -11.82 -14.84 13.41
N TYR A 20 -11.37 -15.34 14.55
CA TYR A 20 -11.00 -14.53 15.71
C TYR A 20 -9.57 -14.82 16.14
N ILE A 21 -8.83 -13.77 16.44
CA ILE A 21 -7.44 -13.84 16.95
C ILE A 21 -7.44 -13.15 18.32
N TYR A 22 -6.83 -13.79 19.32
CA TYR A 22 -6.67 -13.19 20.63
C TYR A 22 -5.65 -12.03 20.54
N LYS A 23 -5.96 -10.90 21.16
CA LYS A 23 -5.21 -9.63 21.00
C LYS A 23 -3.72 -9.72 21.35
N ASP A 24 -3.31 -10.64 22.25
CA ASP A 24 -1.90 -10.85 22.58
C ASP A 24 -1.11 -11.60 21.51
N ARG A 25 -1.78 -12.13 20.48
CA ARG A 25 -1.20 -12.78 19.31
C ARG A 25 -1.06 -11.83 18.11
N VAL A 26 -1.44 -10.57 18.29
CA VAL A 26 -1.40 -9.54 17.24
C VAL A 26 -0.44 -8.44 17.66
N GLN A 27 0.44 -8.09 16.73
CA GLN A 27 1.29 -6.93 16.88
C GLN A 27 0.90 -5.89 15.83
N TRP A 28 0.64 -4.68 16.29
CA TRP A 28 0.27 -3.59 15.41
C TRP A 28 1.50 -3.05 14.67
N ILE A 29 1.38 -2.83 13.35
CA ILE A 29 2.48 -2.37 12.50
C ILE A 29 3.10 -1.06 13.03
N HIS A 30 2.29 -0.14 13.54
CA HIS A 30 2.78 1.14 14.08
C HIS A 30 3.56 1.03 15.41
N HIS A 31 3.64 -0.16 16.01
CA HIS A 31 4.52 -0.42 17.15
C HIS A 31 5.94 -0.81 16.71
N PHE A 32 6.15 -1.14 15.45
CA PHE A 32 7.49 -1.40 14.92
C PHE A 32 8.26 -0.09 14.73
N LYS A 33 9.56 -0.21 14.54
CA LYS A 33 10.43 0.94 14.32
C LYS A 33 10.04 1.69 13.04
N ALA A 34 9.67 2.95 13.17
CA ALA A 34 9.42 3.80 12.02
C ALA A 34 10.74 4.15 11.30
N ILE A 35 10.76 4.03 9.98
CA ILE A 35 11.84 4.52 9.12
C ILE A 35 11.45 5.96 8.72
N PRO A 36 12.26 6.98 9.06
CA PRO A 36 11.90 8.37 8.83
C PRO A 36 11.96 8.73 7.34
N SER A 37 11.12 9.68 6.94
CA SER A 37 11.30 10.39 5.68
C SER A 37 12.57 11.25 5.75
N VAL A 38 13.40 11.16 4.73
CA VAL A 38 14.66 11.91 4.62
C VAL A 38 14.63 12.93 3.49
N GLY A 39 13.52 13.02 2.74
CA GLY A 39 13.33 13.98 1.67
C GLY A 39 12.35 13.51 0.62
N GLY A 40 12.23 14.28 -0.44
CA GLY A 40 11.32 14.03 -1.55
C GLY A 40 10.89 15.32 -2.23
N ASN A 41 9.86 15.20 -3.05
CA ASN A 41 9.16 16.31 -3.69
C ASN A 41 7.71 15.90 -3.95
N GLU A 42 6.93 16.70 -4.69
CA GLU A 42 5.52 16.42 -5.00
C GLU A 42 5.24 15.00 -5.55
N TYR A 43 6.24 14.40 -6.23
CA TYR A 43 6.10 13.10 -6.90
C TYR A 43 7.07 12.03 -6.40
N LEU A 44 7.75 12.27 -5.28
CA LEU A 44 8.74 11.33 -4.75
C LEU A 44 8.86 11.47 -3.24
N ASP A 45 8.63 10.38 -2.54
CA ASP A 45 8.92 10.22 -1.12
C ASP A 45 10.12 9.30 -0.91
N ILE A 46 11.04 9.69 -0.04
CA ILE A 46 12.25 8.93 0.27
C ILE A 46 12.32 8.71 1.79
N PHE A 47 12.43 7.44 2.17
CA PHE A 47 12.60 7.01 3.56
C PHE A 47 13.93 6.28 3.67
N SER A 48 14.74 6.58 4.69
CA SER A 48 16.02 5.89 4.86
C SER A 48 16.47 5.86 6.31
N GLN A 49 16.86 4.69 6.78
CA GLN A 49 17.54 4.46 8.06
C GLN A 49 18.13 3.04 8.11
N ASP A 50 19.27 2.89 8.78
CA ASP A 50 19.90 1.60 9.14
C ASP A 50 20.06 0.62 7.94
N GLY A 51 20.49 1.14 6.80
CA GLY A 51 20.68 0.33 5.59
C GLY A 51 19.40 0.02 4.82
N ILE A 52 18.24 0.51 5.28
CA ILE A 52 16.98 0.43 4.56
C ILE A 52 16.76 1.74 3.80
N GLU A 53 16.42 1.66 2.53
CA GLU A 53 15.97 2.79 1.71
C GLU A 53 14.69 2.38 0.98
N VAL A 54 13.67 3.24 1.05
CA VAL A 54 12.40 3.11 0.33
C VAL A 54 12.16 4.39 -0.46
N LYS A 55 11.92 4.25 -1.76
CA LYS A 55 11.52 5.35 -2.65
C LYS A 55 10.17 5.02 -3.26
N VAL A 56 9.21 5.90 -3.07
CA VAL A 56 7.90 5.79 -3.69
C VAL A 56 7.72 6.97 -4.62
N ALA A 57 7.66 6.70 -5.91
CA ALA A 57 7.44 7.72 -6.93
C ALA A 57 6.03 7.61 -7.50
N THR A 58 5.39 8.75 -7.68
CA THR A 58 4.10 8.92 -8.35
C THR A 58 4.27 9.73 -9.63
N GLN A 59 3.23 9.81 -10.43
CA GLN A 59 3.17 10.64 -11.64
C GLN A 59 1.72 10.95 -11.98
N LYS A 60 1.50 11.94 -12.85
CA LYS A 60 0.17 12.20 -13.41
C LYS A 60 -0.31 11.02 -14.24
N PHE A 61 -1.58 10.65 -14.06
CA PHE A 61 -2.21 9.59 -14.85
C PHE A 61 -2.35 10.03 -16.31
N ASP A 62 -1.80 9.23 -17.21
CA ASP A 62 -1.88 9.47 -18.66
C ASP A 62 -2.81 8.44 -19.32
N LYS A 63 -4.08 8.83 -19.52
CA LYS A 63 -5.09 7.95 -20.12
C LYS A 63 -4.70 7.30 -21.46
N ASN A 64 -3.75 7.91 -22.20
CA ASN A 64 -3.33 7.38 -23.50
C ASN A 64 -2.37 6.16 -23.36
N LYS A 65 -1.87 5.90 -22.15
CA LYS A 65 -1.01 4.77 -21.83
C LYS A 65 -1.76 3.58 -21.24
N HIS A 66 -3.08 3.71 -21.05
CA HIS A 66 -3.90 2.72 -20.36
C HIS A 66 -5.08 2.26 -21.21
N LYS A 67 -5.45 0.99 -21.06
CA LYS A 67 -6.69 0.45 -21.60
C LYS A 67 -7.81 0.63 -20.57
N ILE A 68 -8.73 1.57 -20.85
CA ILE A 68 -9.78 1.96 -19.91
C ILE A 68 -11.13 1.40 -20.40
N ILE A 69 -11.88 0.78 -19.49
CA ILE A 69 -13.27 0.39 -19.71
C ILE A 69 -14.16 1.33 -18.90
N TYR A 70 -15.01 2.04 -19.62
CA TYR A 70 -15.95 3.01 -19.06
C TYR A 70 -17.39 2.58 -19.34
N THR A 71 -18.27 2.74 -18.36
CA THR A 71 -19.71 2.52 -18.49
C THR A 71 -20.49 3.76 -18.04
N LYS A 72 -21.62 4.04 -18.69
CA LYS A 72 -22.47 5.20 -18.30
C LYS A 72 -23.02 5.11 -16.86
N LYS A 73 -23.18 3.90 -16.34
CA LYS A 73 -23.78 3.67 -15.03
C LYS A 73 -22.74 3.74 -13.90
N PHE A 74 -21.54 3.24 -14.12
CA PHE A 74 -20.54 3.04 -13.08
C PHE A 74 -19.23 3.80 -13.31
N GLY A 75 -19.13 4.63 -14.37
CA GLY A 75 -17.90 5.32 -14.71
C GLY A 75 -16.81 4.39 -15.18
N VAL A 76 -15.59 4.63 -14.71
CA VAL A 76 -14.44 3.77 -14.96
C VAL A 76 -14.59 2.46 -14.19
N THR A 77 -14.61 1.34 -14.91
CA THR A 77 -14.78 0.01 -14.29
C THR A 77 -13.54 -0.86 -14.35
N LYS A 78 -12.66 -0.65 -15.35
CA LYS A 78 -11.37 -1.35 -15.43
C LYS A 78 -10.30 -0.43 -16.02
N ILE A 79 -9.08 -0.60 -15.51
CA ILE A 79 -7.87 0.00 -16.08
C ILE A 79 -6.86 -1.14 -16.26
N ASP A 80 -6.37 -1.32 -17.50
CA ASP A 80 -5.43 -2.39 -17.90
C ASP A 80 -5.91 -3.82 -17.54
N GLY A 81 -7.23 -4.01 -17.45
CA GLY A 81 -7.86 -5.28 -17.14
C GLY A 81 -8.11 -5.53 -15.64
N PHE A 82 -7.63 -4.65 -14.76
CA PHE A 82 -7.86 -4.73 -13.32
C PHE A 82 -9.04 -3.88 -12.89
N ASP A 83 -9.69 -4.25 -11.79
CA ASP A 83 -10.62 -3.40 -11.06
C ASP A 83 -9.78 -2.40 -10.25
N PRO A 84 -9.86 -1.08 -10.55
CA PRO A 84 -8.96 -0.11 -9.93
C PRO A 84 -9.42 0.24 -8.52
N TYR A 85 -8.48 0.35 -7.58
CA TYR A 85 -8.69 1.02 -6.31
C TYR A 85 -8.43 2.52 -6.47
N GLY A 86 -9.13 3.34 -5.69
CA GLY A 86 -8.95 4.79 -5.70
C GLY A 86 -9.75 5.53 -6.77
N VAL A 87 -10.58 4.82 -7.54
CA VAL A 87 -11.39 5.37 -8.63
C VAL A 87 -12.87 5.17 -8.32
N ASP A 88 -13.63 6.27 -8.24
CA ASP A 88 -15.07 6.21 -8.03
C ASP A 88 -15.81 6.21 -9.37
N TYR A 89 -15.86 7.34 -10.08
CA TYR A 89 -16.57 7.48 -11.37
C TYR A 89 -15.67 8.00 -12.48
N ASP A 90 -14.87 9.00 -12.16
CA ASP A 90 -14.00 9.71 -13.08
C ASP A 90 -12.63 9.02 -13.22
N LEU A 91 -11.84 9.47 -14.20
CA LEU A 91 -10.46 9.05 -14.35
C LEU A 91 -9.62 9.51 -13.14
N PRO A 92 -8.68 8.69 -12.70
CA PRO A 92 -7.76 9.10 -11.64
C PRO A 92 -6.86 10.26 -12.09
N LYS A 93 -6.34 11.02 -11.14
CA LYS A 93 -5.44 12.14 -11.39
C LYS A 93 -3.97 11.70 -11.39
N ASP A 94 -3.64 10.77 -10.51
CA ASP A 94 -2.28 10.32 -10.25
C ASP A 94 -2.19 8.79 -10.19
N GLU A 95 -1.00 8.27 -10.45
CA GLU A 95 -0.70 6.85 -10.39
C GLU A 95 0.69 6.61 -9.78
N TYR A 96 0.97 5.41 -9.28
CA TYR A 96 2.31 5.02 -8.88
C TYR A 96 3.19 4.83 -10.12
N LYS A 97 4.34 5.52 -10.14
CA LYS A 97 5.39 5.34 -11.15
C LYS A 97 6.29 4.17 -10.78
N SER A 98 6.78 4.15 -9.53
CA SER A 98 7.63 3.08 -9.01
C SER A 98 7.58 3.01 -7.49
N ILE A 99 7.78 1.81 -6.94
CA ILE A 99 8.16 1.58 -5.54
C ILE A 99 9.49 0.83 -5.58
N GLU A 100 10.52 1.45 -5.01
CA GLU A 100 11.87 0.89 -4.97
C GLU A 100 12.29 0.69 -3.52
N VAL A 101 12.77 -0.50 -3.20
CA VAL A 101 13.23 -0.87 -1.86
C VAL A 101 14.65 -1.42 -1.97
N THR A 102 15.53 -0.91 -1.12
CA THR A 102 16.90 -1.39 -0.96
C THR A 102 17.14 -1.72 0.51
N ILE A 103 17.65 -2.90 0.81
CA ILE A 103 18.01 -3.34 2.16
C ILE A 103 19.46 -3.79 2.15
N ASN A 104 20.29 -3.13 2.95
CA ASN A 104 21.74 -3.38 3.05
C ASN A 104 22.44 -3.39 1.67
N GLY A 105 22.08 -2.43 0.81
CA GLY A 105 22.63 -2.27 -0.54
C GLY A 105 22.09 -3.27 -1.58
N LYS A 106 21.18 -4.16 -1.20
CA LYS A 106 20.54 -5.11 -2.12
C LYS A 106 19.15 -4.61 -2.50
N LYS A 107 18.89 -4.49 -3.81
CA LYS A 107 17.58 -4.11 -4.33
C LYS A 107 16.60 -5.27 -4.16
N VAL A 108 15.40 -4.96 -3.63
CA VAL A 108 14.27 -5.89 -3.57
C VAL A 108 13.59 -5.92 -4.94
N ASP A 109 13.25 -7.10 -5.44
CA ASP A 109 12.41 -7.25 -6.62
C ASP A 109 10.96 -6.94 -6.23
N PHE A 110 10.54 -5.69 -6.48
CA PHE A 110 9.20 -5.20 -6.14
C PHE A 110 8.35 -5.15 -7.42
N PRO A 111 7.41 -6.09 -7.62
CA PRO A 111 6.74 -6.25 -8.91
C PRO A 111 5.75 -5.12 -9.18
N LYS A 112 5.69 -4.62 -10.42
CA LYS A 112 4.77 -3.55 -10.82
C LYS A 112 3.30 -3.90 -10.50
N LYS A 113 2.89 -5.15 -10.63
CA LYS A 113 1.54 -5.63 -10.27
C LYS A 113 1.16 -5.41 -8.81
N ALA A 114 2.12 -5.12 -7.93
CA ALA A 114 1.87 -4.84 -6.52
C ALA A 114 1.25 -3.46 -6.29
N TYR A 115 1.25 -2.56 -7.29
CA TYR A 115 0.74 -1.20 -7.14
C TYR A 115 0.05 -0.63 -8.38
N SER A 116 0.06 -1.33 -9.53
CA SER A 116 -0.45 -0.79 -10.80
C SER A 116 -1.96 -0.62 -10.88
N ASP A 117 -2.71 -1.20 -9.97
CA ASP A 117 -4.17 -1.07 -9.82
C ASP A 117 -4.58 -0.13 -8.66
N LEU A 118 -3.59 0.45 -7.97
CA LEU A 118 -3.80 1.43 -6.90
C LEU A 118 -3.61 2.83 -7.49
N LEU A 119 -4.65 3.64 -7.48
CA LEU A 119 -4.68 4.94 -8.15
C LEU A 119 -4.99 6.05 -7.15
N ASP A 120 -4.73 7.29 -7.56
CA ASP A 120 -4.85 8.48 -6.71
C ASP A 120 -4.17 8.29 -5.34
N PRO A 121 -2.85 7.91 -5.33
CA PRO A 121 -2.12 7.72 -4.08
C PRO A 121 -2.04 9.04 -3.30
N LEU A 122 -2.20 8.95 -1.97
CA LEU A 122 -1.99 10.09 -1.07
C LEU A 122 -0.56 10.08 -0.54
N SER A 123 -0.04 11.26 -0.18
CA SER A 123 1.33 11.45 0.35
C SER A 123 1.48 11.07 1.84
N ALA A 124 0.62 10.19 2.36
CA ALA A 124 0.63 9.78 3.77
C ALA A 124 1.39 8.47 4.00
N ILE A 125 2.48 8.27 3.26
CA ILE A 125 3.28 7.04 3.33
C ILE A 125 3.98 6.92 4.68
N LYS A 126 3.93 5.73 5.27
CA LYS A 126 4.67 5.36 6.48
C LYS A 126 5.43 4.06 6.21
N VAL A 127 6.63 3.98 6.73
CA VAL A 127 7.49 2.80 6.59
C VAL A 127 7.87 2.31 7.98
N TYR A 128 7.69 1.02 8.24
CA TYR A 128 7.99 0.40 9.52
C TYR A 128 8.85 -0.85 9.33
N TYR A 129 9.76 -1.09 10.27
CA TYR A 129 10.63 -2.25 10.24
C TYR A 129 10.57 -3.03 11.55
N ASP A 130 10.21 -4.30 11.43
CA ASP A 130 10.32 -5.29 12.49
C ASP A 130 11.65 -6.02 12.35
N LYS A 131 12.56 -5.71 13.27
CA LYS A 131 13.91 -6.29 13.28
C LYS A 131 13.92 -7.78 13.62
N ASP A 132 12.98 -8.22 14.44
CA ASP A 132 12.97 -9.60 14.96
C ASP A 132 12.55 -10.59 13.87
N SER A 133 11.66 -10.19 12.98
CA SER A 133 11.22 -11.01 11.84
C SER A 133 11.85 -10.60 10.50
N ASP A 134 12.78 -9.63 10.49
CA ASP A 134 13.34 -9.00 9.29
C ASP A 134 12.24 -8.61 8.27
N ALA A 135 11.20 -7.94 8.79
CA ALA A 135 10.03 -7.57 7.99
C ALA A 135 9.90 -6.05 7.85
N LEU A 136 9.80 -5.58 6.61
CA LEU A 136 9.54 -4.19 6.25
C LEU A 136 8.09 -4.06 5.79
N TYR A 137 7.41 -3.04 6.31
CA TYR A 137 6.05 -2.68 5.96
C TYR A 137 6.01 -1.27 5.38
N ILE A 138 5.40 -1.12 4.22
CA ILE A 138 5.11 0.18 3.61
C ILE A 138 3.60 0.34 3.65
N VAL A 139 3.12 1.39 4.31
CA VAL A 139 1.69 1.63 4.54
C VAL A 139 1.32 2.99 3.99
N THR A 140 0.22 3.08 3.28
CA THR A 140 -0.34 4.34 2.81
C THR A 140 -1.82 4.21 2.50
N THR A 141 -2.45 5.34 2.21
CA THR A 141 -3.83 5.44 1.75
C THR A 141 -3.86 6.02 0.34
N GLY A 142 -4.97 5.84 -0.35
CA GLY A 142 -5.21 6.45 -1.65
C GLY A 142 -6.71 6.58 -1.93
N GLY A 143 -7.06 7.19 -3.06
CA GLY A 143 -8.44 7.49 -3.41
C GLY A 143 -9.04 8.61 -2.57
N ALA A 144 -10.34 8.81 -2.73
CA ALA A 144 -11.11 9.78 -1.95
C ALA A 144 -12.56 9.33 -1.81
N GLY A 145 -13.20 9.67 -0.69
CA GLY A 145 -14.61 9.35 -0.44
C GLY A 145 -14.91 7.86 -0.51
N ALA A 146 -15.87 7.45 -1.33
CA ALA A 146 -16.27 6.04 -1.44
C ALA A 146 -15.22 5.13 -2.08
N ALA A 147 -14.20 5.70 -2.75
CA ALA A 147 -13.11 4.97 -3.37
C ALA A 147 -11.83 4.95 -2.52
N GLU A 148 -11.87 5.43 -1.29
CA GLU A 148 -10.71 5.40 -0.39
C GLU A 148 -10.28 3.97 -0.11
N TYR A 149 -8.97 3.77 -0.08
CA TYR A 149 -8.35 2.49 0.26
C TYR A 149 -7.12 2.68 1.13
N ASP A 150 -6.86 1.69 1.98
CA ASP A 150 -5.57 1.52 2.64
C ASP A 150 -4.79 0.39 1.99
N VAL A 151 -3.49 0.53 1.91
CA VAL A 151 -2.62 -0.53 1.45
C VAL A 151 -1.43 -0.71 2.36
N CYS A 152 -1.06 -1.97 2.58
CA CYS A 152 0.15 -2.36 3.26
C CYS A 152 0.90 -3.38 2.42
N TRP A 153 2.11 -3.06 1.99
CA TRP A 153 3.03 -4.00 1.36
C TRP A 153 3.98 -4.59 2.40
N GLN A 154 4.28 -5.88 2.25
CA GLN A 154 5.15 -6.63 3.15
C GLN A 154 6.36 -7.19 2.41
N ILE A 155 7.55 -6.91 2.93
CA ILE A 155 8.82 -7.47 2.49
C ILE A 155 9.42 -8.23 3.69
N ILE A 156 9.77 -9.51 3.53
CA ILE A 156 10.38 -10.34 4.58
C ILE A 156 11.69 -10.91 4.08
N ASN A 157 12.75 -10.80 4.87
CA ASN A 157 14.10 -11.25 4.50
C ASN A 157 14.54 -10.70 3.14
N GLY A 158 14.25 -9.43 2.87
CA GLY A 158 14.58 -8.77 1.61
C GLY A 158 13.79 -9.25 0.39
N ILE A 159 12.69 -9.98 0.56
CA ILE A 159 11.85 -10.51 -0.52
C ILE A 159 10.43 -9.92 -0.39
N TYR A 160 9.92 -9.31 -1.47
CA TYR A 160 8.51 -8.93 -1.53
C TYR A 160 7.63 -10.18 -1.36
N LYS A 161 6.68 -10.12 -0.44
CA LYS A 161 5.79 -11.25 -0.14
C LYS A 161 4.40 -11.02 -0.68
N ASP A 162 3.75 -9.97 -0.24
CA ASP A 162 2.34 -9.72 -0.50
C ASP A 162 1.98 -8.27 -0.20
N ARG A 163 0.76 -7.91 -0.56
CA ARG A 163 0.09 -6.70 -0.10
C ARG A 163 -1.28 -7.03 0.46
N LYS A 164 -1.76 -6.23 1.38
CA LYS A 164 -3.16 -6.18 1.79
C LYS A 164 -3.73 -4.83 1.40
N VAL A 165 -4.91 -4.85 0.82
CA VAL A 165 -5.68 -3.64 0.47
C VAL A 165 -6.99 -3.74 1.21
N GLY A 166 -7.32 -2.71 2.00
CA GLY A 166 -8.61 -2.51 2.65
C GLY A 166 -9.37 -1.38 1.95
N SER A 167 -10.69 -1.47 1.90
CA SER A 167 -11.59 -0.37 1.52
C SER A 167 -12.56 -0.14 2.67
N PHE A 168 -12.87 1.09 3.00
CA PHE A 168 -13.80 1.49 4.07
C PHE A 168 -15.15 1.86 3.51
#